data_af69234fbd2e813347e834acf7604a34
#
_entry.id   af69234fbd2e813347e834acf7604a34
#
_cell.length_a   1.000
_cell.length_b   1.000
_cell.length_c   1.000
_cell.angle_alpha   90.00
_cell.angle_beta   90.00
_cell.angle_gamma   90.00
#
_symmetry.space_group_name_H-M   'P 1'
#
loop_
_entity.id
_entity.type
_entity.pdbx_description
1 polymer ?
#
loop_
_entity_poly.entity_id
_entity_poly.type
_entity_poly.pdbx_seq_one_letter_code
_entity_poly.pdbx_strand_id
1 'polypeptide(L)'
;MQKGYDKDKWYMTKDVMPDKSLEGWPHGLLLRIEDEKTIAGEYDTISGKWFDSDSNEIKGTVVAWHVTPVLWVGDEIKAAYPFY
;
A
#
# COMPACT_ATOMS: atom_id res chain seq x y z
N MET A 1 -1.80 -4.67 21.87
CA MET A 1 -1.06 -3.49 21.44
C MET A 1 -1.02 -3.42 19.93
N GLN A 2 -1.30 -2.27 19.39
CA GLN A 2 -1.28 -2.10 17.94
C GLN A 2 0.16 -2.05 17.43
N LYS A 3 0.40 -2.79 16.36
CA LYS A 3 1.69 -2.75 15.70
C LYS A 3 1.85 -1.43 14.95
N GLY A 4 2.96 -0.75 15.17
CA GLY A 4 3.24 0.51 14.49
C GLY A 4 4.00 0.27 13.19
N TYR A 5 3.66 1.04 12.17
CA TYR A 5 4.41 1.07 10.92
C TYR A 5 4.94 2.47 10.71
N ASP A 6 6.16 2.54 10.18
CA ASP A 6 6.80 3.79 9.84
C ASP A 6 6.11 4.38 8.60
N LYS A 7 5.62 5.60 8.69
CA LYS A 7 4.87 6.24 7.61
C LYS A 7 5.77 6.96 6.61
N ASP A 8 7.07 6.83 6.76
CA ASP A 8 8.04 7.42 5.84
C ASP A 8 8.84 6.36 5.10
N LYS A 9 8.41 5.10 5.20
CA LYS A 9 9.23 3.99 4.73
C LYS A 9 8.43 3.06 3.83
N TRP A 10 9.07 2.59 2.76
CA TRP A 10 8.55 1.51 1.93
C TRP A 10 8.92 0.17 2.56
N TYR A 11 7.96 -0.73 2.58
CA TYR A 11 8.17 -2.11 3.05
C TYR A 11 8.13 -3.04 1.85
N MET A 12 9.14 -3.90 1.73
CA MET A 12 9.15 -4.89 0.64
C MET A 12 8.26 -6.05 1.01
N THR A 13 7.41 -6.48 0.07
CA THR A 13 6.48 -7.59 0.33
C THR A 13 7.20 -8.89 0.65
N LYS A 14 8.42 -9.07 0.13
CA LYS A 14 9.21 -10.26 0.45
C LYS A 14 9.68 -10.30 1.89
N ASP A 15 9.71 -9.16 2.57
CA ASP A 15 10.19 -9.06 3.95
C ASP A 15 9.06 -8.99 4.94
N VAL A 16 8.03 -8.20 4.64
CA VAL A 16 6.91 -8.00 5.54
C VAL A 16 5.66 -7.66 4.74
N MET A 17 4.54 -8.24 5.13
CA MET A 17 3.23 -7.95 4.52
C MET A 17 2.41 -7.09 5.46
N PRO A 18 1.47 -6.29 4.94
CA PRO A 18 0.56 -5.54 5.81
C PRO A 18 -0.23 -6.51 6.68
N ASP A 19 -0.42 -6.17 7.94
CA ASP A 19 -1.21 -7.03 8.80
C ASP A 19 -2.62 -6.46 8.97
N LYS A 20 -3.44 -7.18 9.74
CA LYS A 20 -4.85 -6.85 9.91
C LYS A 20 -5.06 -5.47 10.51
N SER A 21 -4.10 -4.95 11.25
CA SER A 21 -4.23 -3.64 11.87
C SER A 21 -4.34 -2.50 10.84
N LEU A 22 -3.92 -2.74 9.60
CA LEU A 22 -4.03 -1.77 8.53
C LEU A 22 -5.31 -1.86 7.72
N GLU A 23 -6.11 -2.93 7.92
CA GLU A 23 -7.44 -2.99 7.32
C GLU A 23 -8.30 -1.93 7.98
N GLY A 24 -8.98 -1.14 7.22
CA GLY A 24 -9.72 -0.03 7.75
C GLY A 24 -8.90 1.24 7.97
N TRP A 25 -7.61 1.20 7.62
CA TRP A 25 -6.79 2.40 7.64
C TRP A 25 -7.37 3.39 6.60
N PRO A 26 -7.89 4.55 7.06
CA PRO A 26 -8.66 5.42 6.15
C PRO A 26 -7.83 6.08 5.07
N HIS A 27 -6.52 6.11 5.25
CA HIS A 27 -5.62 6.78 4.31
C HIS A 27 -5.16 5.87 3.17
N GLY A 28 -5.38 4.55 3.30
CA GLY A 28 -4.96 3.59 2.29
C GLY A 28 -3.47 3.35 2.27
N LEU A 29 -3.02 2.62 1.27
CA LEU A 29 -1.61 2.30 1.09
C LEU A 29 -1.17 2.72 -0.30
N LEU A 30 0.11 3.06 -0.43
CA LEU A 30 0.76 3.14 -1.73
C LEU A 30 1.31 1.77 -2.06
N LEU A 31 1.09 1.31 -3.27
CA LEU A 31 1.52 -0.01 -3.72
C LEU A 31 2.43 0.13 -4.91
N ARG A 32 3.60 -0.50 -4.83
CA ARG A 32 4.54 -0.52 -5.93
C ARG A 32 4.37 -1.80 -6.71
N ILE A 33 4.01 -1.67 -7.98
CA ILE A 33 3.87 -2.80 -8.89
C ILE A 33 5.20 -3.03 -9.60
N GLU A 34 5.53 -4.28 -9.90
CA GLU A 34 6.85 -4.63 -10.40
C GLU A 34 7.22 -3.96 -11.73
N ASP A 35 6.27 -3.52 -12.53
CA ASP A 35 6.55 -2.82 -13.78
C ASP A 35 6.73 -1.31 -13.59
N GLU A 36 7.16 -0.93 -12.40
CA GLU A 36 7.50 0.45 -12.02
C GLU A 36 6.30 1.40 -11.92
N LYS A 37 5.15 0.84 -11.63
CA LYS A 37 3.94 1.63 -11.42
C LYS A 37 3.66 1.74 -9.92
N THR A 38 3.32 2.94 -9.46
CA THR A 38 2.88 3.18 -8.09
C THR A 38 1.41 3.55 -8.11
N ILE A 39 0.60 2.84 -7.37
CA ILE A 39 -0.84 3.09 -7.32
C ILE A 39 -1.33 3.13 -5.87
N ALA A 40 -2.54 3.65 -5.69
CA ALA A 40 -3.22 3.63 -4.41
C ALA A 40 -3.98 2.32 -4.27
N GLY A 41 -4.02 1.78 -3.06
CA GLY A 41 -4.79 0.57 -2.85
C GLY A 41 -4.74 0.07 -1.42
N GLU A 42 -5.09 -1.19 -1.26
CA GLU A 42 -5.08 -1.84 0.06
C GLU A 42 -4.89 -3.34 -0.09
N TYR A 43 -4.55 -3.98 1.02
CA TYR A 43 -4.33 -5.41 1.08
C TYR A 43 -5.42 -6.07 1.92
N ASP A 44 -6.03 -7.13 1.36
CA ASP A 44 -7.01 -7.92 2.09
C ASP A 44 -6.29 -9.11 2.72
N THR A 45 -6.16 -9.11 4.04
CA THR A 45 -5.42 -10.16 4.74
C THR A 45 -6.15 -11.50 4.72
N ILE A 46 -7.46 -11.49 4.47
CA ILE A 46 -8.24 -12.74 4.45
C ILE A 46 -8.03 -13.47 3.13
N SER A 47 -8.16 -12.78 2.01
CA SER A 47 -8.00 -13.41 0.69
C SER A 47 -6.55 -13.44 0.22
N GLY A 48 -5.68 -12.61 0.80
CA GLY A 48 -4.30 -12.48 0.35
C GLY A 48 -4.17 -11.74 -0.97
N LYS A 49 -5.13 -10.91 -1.29
CA LYS A 49 -5.15 -10.17 -2.56
C LYS A 49 -5.02 -8.68 -2.33
N TRP A 50 -4.49 -8.00 -3.34
CA TRP A 50 -4.36 -6.55 -3.35
C TRP A 50 -5.45 -5.95 -4.21
N PHE A 51 -5.99 -4.81 -3.76
CA PHE A 51 -7.06 -4.11 -4.48
C PHE A 51 -6.65 -2.65 -4.68
N ASP A 52 -7.06 -2.07 -5.79
CA ASP A 52 -6.81 -0.66 -6.05
C ASP A 52 -7.89 0.20 -5.37
N SER A 53 -7.79 1.53 -5.54
CA SER A 53 -8.71 2.46 -4.88
C SER A 53 -10.15 2.34 -5.38
N ASP A 54 -10.36 1.68 -6.51
CA ASP A 54 -11.70 1.42 -7.05
C ASP A 54 -12.21 0.04 -6.67
N SER A 55 -11.51 -0.64 -5.77
CA SER A 55 -11.86 -1.99 -5.28
C SER A 55 -11.73 -3.07 -6.34
N ASN A 56 -10.91 -2.83 -7.36
CA ASN A 56 -10.62 -3.85 -8.37
C ASN A 56 -9.35 -4.60 -7.97
N GLU A 57 -9.36 -5.90 -8.17
CA GLU A 57 -8.19 -6.71 -7.85
C GLU A 57 -7.00 -6.32 -8.73
N ILE A 58 -5.84 -6.13 -8.11
CA ILE A 58 -4.61 -5.79 -8.84
C ILE A 58 -4.05 -7.05 -9.49
N LYS A 59 -3.86 -7.00 -10.80
CA LYS A 59 -3.38 -8.14 -11.57
C LYS A 59 -1.86 -8.30 -11.54
N GLY A 60 -1.13 -7.23 -11.30
CA GLY A 60 0.33 -7.28 -11.27
C GLY A 60 0.85 -7.74 -9.92
N THR A 61 2.17 -7.89 -9.84
CA THR A 61 2.83 -8.27 -8.60
C THR A 61 3.17 -7.02 -7.79
N VAL A 62 2.66 -6.94 -6.57
CA VAL A 62 2.99 -5.85 -5.65
C VAL A 62 4.30 -6.21 -4.97
N VAL A 63 5.34 -5.41 -5.18
CA VAL A 63 6.67 -5.69 -4.63
C VAL A 63 6.98 -4.88 -3.38
N ALA A 64 6.26 -3.77 -3.16
CA ALA A 64 6.46 -2.96 -1.97
C ALA A 64 5.18 -2.18 -1.65
N TRP A 65 5.07 -1.75 -0.40
CA TRP A 65 3.92 -0.98 0.05
C TRP A 65 4.36 0.08 1.05
N HIS A 66 3.56 1.12 1.20
CA HIS A 66 3.88 2.28 2.02
C HIS A 66 2.62 2.74 2.74
N VAL A 67 2.72 2.98 4.04
CA VAL A 67 1.60 3.48 4.84
C VAL A 67 1.54 4.99 4.69
N THR A 68 0.52 5.50 4.02
CA THR A 68 0.42 6.95 3.81
C THR A 68 -0.07 7.65 5.07
N PRO A 69 0.47 8.83 5.38
CA PRO A 69 0.06 9.58 6.56
C PRO A 69 -1.17 10.45 6.34
N VAL A 70 -1.68 10.56 5.11
CA VAL A 70 -2.79 11.45 4.77
C VAL A 70 -3.77 10.74 3.85
N LEU A 71 -4.99 11.28 3.74
CA LEU A 71 -6.00 10.74 2.83
C LEU A 71 -5.53 10.87 1.37
N TRP A 72 -6.04 9.97 0.54
CA TRP A 72 -5.69 9.94 -0.87
C TRP A 72 -6.03 11.23 -1.58
N VAL A 73 -5.07 11.76 -2.33
CA VAL A 73 -5.27 12.87 -3.23
C VAL A 73 -4.64 12.57 -4.60
N GLY A 74 -4.60 11.32 -4.96
CA GLY A 74 -4.15 10.91 -6.29
C GLY A 74 -2.66 11.02 -6.51
N ASP A 75 -2.28 11.54 -7.67
CA ASP A 75 -0.87 11.56 -8.07
C ASP A 75 0.03 12.42 -7.19
N GLU A 76 -0.55 13.39 -6.48
CA GLU A 76 0.24 14.23 -5.58
C GLU A 76 0.84 13.40 -4.45
N ILE A 77 0.08 12.47 -3.89
CA ILE A 77 0.57 11.60 -2.82
C ILE A 77 1.65 10.67 -3.35
N LYS A 78 1.46 10.11 -4.54
CA LYS A 78 2.45 9.21 -5.13
C LYS A 78 3.77 9.93 -5.40
N ALA A 79 3.69 11.19 -5.82
CA ALA A 79 4.88 11.99 -6.05
C ALA A 79 5.60 12.35 -4.75
N ALA A 80 4.85 12.52 -3.66
CA ALA A 80 5.43 12.85 -2.36
C ALA A 80 6.17 11.68 -1.72
N TYR A 81 5.82 10.44 -2.08
CA TYR A 81 6.42 9.23 -1.52
C TYR A 81 6.93 8.33 -2.63
N PRO A 82 7.95 8.77 -3.38
CA PRO A 82 8.45 7.97 -4.50
C PRO A 82 9.14 6.69 -4.02
N PHE A 83 9.03 5.66 -4.82
CA PHE A 83 9.70 4.40 -4.56
C PHE A 83 11.12 4.44 -5.15
N TYR A 84 12.09 4.01 -4.37
CA TYR A 84 13.48 3.93 -4.80
C TYR A 84 13.99 2.50 -4.79
#